data_870e17f5cdadae4b86c22c4e819ef6ad
#
_entry.id   870e17f5cdadae4b86c22c4e819ef6ad
#
_cell.length_a   1.000
_cell.length_b   1.000
_cell.length_c   1.000
_cell.angle_alpha   90.00
_cell.angle_beta   90.00
_cell.angle_gamma   90.00
#
_symmetry.space_group_name_H-M   'P 1'
#
loop_
_entity.id
_entity.type
_entity.pdbx_description
1 polymer ?
#
loop_
_entity_poly.entity_id
_entity_poly.type
_entity_poly.pdbx_seq_one_letter_code
_entity_poly.pdbx_strand_id
1 'polypeptide(L)'
;MNYSLFNKDIEYSYTWGHPLKVLGQGKVCEGDLDVKYDQGKGRGWTDEYEGVEFTKGITEVGPGFLEGFPNLKYIVIPYTLQSIAVTSKLKAMLKKKDVLIRGWYDSYGERFAKENGLAFRHADIFVGWTRDEEHDIGTRLEIRFNEEGKPYRWYDDVCSGWAASNSGGGTYERELDEDFFVGETLESFADWFSRFRTAILKNEDLKYYFETANKRYEQQNPENK
;
A
#
# COMPACT_ATOMS: atom_id res chain seq x y z
N MET A 1 -27.60 -2.03 -22.91
CA MET A 1 -26.57 -1.91 -21.85
C MET A 1 -25.99 -3.28 -21.65
N ASN A 2 -24.77 -3.52 -22.10
CA ASN A 2 -24.10 -4.78 -21.86
C ASN A 2 -23.64 -4.81 -20.42
N TYR A 3 -24.35 -5.50 -19.56
CA TYR A 3 -23.90 -5.93 -18.26
C TYR A 3 -22.90 -7.08 -18.45
N SER A 4 -21.86 -6.84 -19.20
CA SER A 4 -20.77 -7.79 -19.24
C SER A 4 -19.88 -7.50 -18.07
N LEU A 5 -20.00 -8.38 -17.11
CA LEU A 5 -18.83 -8.91 -16.52
C LEU A 5 -18.43 -8.25 -15.21
N PHE A 6 -19.20 -8.58 -14.20
CA PHE A 6 -18.61 -8.76 -12.89
C PHE A 6 -17.35 -9.62 -13.10
N ASN A 7 -16.20 -9.02 -12.87
CA ASN A 7 -14.96 -9.78 -12.83
C ASN A 7 -15.07 -10.70 -11.60
N LYS A 8 -15.33 -11.99 -11.82
CA LYS A 8 -15.51 -12.98 -10.75
C LYS A 8 -14.26 -13.13 -9.86
N ASP A 9 -13.15 -12.57 -10.32
CA ASP A 9 -11.86 -12.63 -9.65
C ASP A 9 -11.59 -11.41 -8.77
N ILE A 10 -12.56 -10.46 -8.64
CA ILE A 10 -12.45 -9.32 -7.76
C ILE A 10 -13.07 -9.63 -6.40
N GLU A 11 -12.28 -9.45 -5.36
CA GLU A 11 -12.69 -9.58 -3.97
C GLU A 11 -12.35 -8.32 -3.20
N TYR A 12 -13.08 -8.09 -2.13
CA TYR A 12 -12.84 -6.97 -1.22
C TYR A 12 -12.47 -7.50 0.16
N SER A 13 -11.39 -6.99 0.72
CA SER A 13 -10.99 -7.28 2.09
C SER A 13 -10.91 -6.00 2.90
N TYR A 14 -11.47 -6.04 4.09
CA TYR A 14 -11.46 -4.92 5.02
C TYR A 14 -11.00 -5.35 6.39
N THR A 15 -10.12 -4.54 6.97
CA THR A 15 -9.73 -4.60 8.39
C THR A 15 -9.96 -3.21 8.97
N TRP A 16 -10.60 -3.13 10.12
CA TRP A 16 -10.98 -1.86 10.74
C TRP A 16 -9.78 -0.91 10.89
N GLY A 17 -9.91 0.34 10.43
CA GLY A 17 -8.81 1.33 10.41
C GLY A 17 -7.84 1.23 9.24
N HIS A 18 -8.02 0.24 8.33
CA HIS A 18 -7.21 0.08 7.12
C HIS A 18 -8.00 0.45 5.85
N PRO A 19 -7.31 0.68 4.71
CA PRO A 19 -7.98 0.88 3.44
C PRO A 19 -8.79 -0.35 3.03
N LEU A 20 -9.85 -0.13 2.25
CA LEU A 20 -10.49 -1.22 1.54
C LEU A 20 -9.51 -1.80 0.54
N LYS A 21 -9.17 -3.08 0.69
CA LYS A 21 -8.32 -3.78 -0.27
C LYS A 21 -9.14 -4.35 -1.42
N VAL A 22 -8.75 -4.01 -2.63
CA VAL A 22 -9.31 -4.54 -3.87
C VAL A 22 -8.37 -5.65 -4.34
N LEU A 23 -8.81 -6.89 -4.15
CA LEU A 23 -8.08 -8.11 -4.49
C LEU A 23 -8.54 -8.61 -5.87
N GLY A 24 -7.66 -9.31 -6.58
CA GLY A 24 -8.02 -9.96 -7.85
C GLY A 24 -7.03 -9.72 -8.96
N GLN A 25 -7.49 -9.90 -10.20
CA GLN A 25 -6.65 -9.86 -11.40
C GLN A 25 -7.28 -8.96 -12.47
N GLY A 26 -6.44 -8.20 -13.16
CA GLY A 26 -6.83 -7.45 -14.35
C GLY A 26 -7.52 -6.12 -14.03
N LYS A 27 -8.67 -5.88 -14.67
CA LYS A 27 -9.38 -4.60 -14.65
C LYS A 27 -10.53 -4.59 -13.67
N VAL A 28 -10.64 -3.51 -12.88
CA VAL A 28 -11.84 -3.19 -12.08
C VAL A 28 -12.61 -2.04 -12.70
N CYS A 29 -13.94 -2.03 -12.56
CA CYS A 29 -14.83 -0.97 -13.07
C CYS A 29 -16.01 -0.74 -12.12
N GLU A 30 -16.84 0.29 -12.40
CA GLU A 30 -17.99 0.67 -11.58
C GLU A 30 -18.92 -0.51 -11.24
N GLY A 31 -19.17 -1.40 -12.22
CA GLY A 31 -20.02 -2.58 -12.02
C GLY A 31 -19.48 -3.57 -10.99
N ASP A 32 -18.19 -3.57 -10.70
CA ASP A 32 -17.60 -4.43 -9.67
C ASP A 32 -17.97 -3.98 -8.25
N LEU A 33 -18.41 -2.72 -8.08
CA LEU A 33 -18.94 -2.22 -6.80
C LEU A 33 -20.35 -2.72 -6.49
N ASP A 34 -21.09 -3.17 -7.50
CA ASP A 34 -22.43 -3.74 -7.36
C ASP A 34 -22.39 -5.22 -6.95
N VAL A 35 -21.21 -5.84 -6.95
CA VAL A 35 -21.03 -7.21 -6.50
C VAL A 35 -21.40 -7.28 -5.02
N LYS A 36 -22.48 -7.99 -4.77
CA LYS A 36 -23.08 -8.28 -3.51
C LYS A 36 -22.05 -8.32 -2.38
N TYR A 37 -22.06 -7.31 -1.59
CA TYR A 37 -21.66 -7.46 -0.23
C TYR A 37 -22.62 -8.48 0.40
N ASP A 38 -22.19 -9.71 0.50
CA ASP A 38 -23.01 -10.86 0.91
C ASP A 38 -23.50 -10.79 2.36
N GLN A 39 -23.30 -9.64 3.01
CA GLN A 39 -23.71 -9.34 4.37
C GLN A 39 -24.84 -8.30 4.47
N GLY A 40 -25.60 -8.09 3.41
CA GLY A 40 -26.84 -7.31 3.49
C GLY A 40 -26.67 -5.79 3.56
N LYS A 41 -25.49 -5.24 3.34
CA LYS A 41 -25.28 -3.79 3.19
C LYS A 41 -25.65 -3.39 1.76
N GLY A 42 -26.70 -2.59 1.62
CA GLY A 42 -27.16 -2.05 0.33
C GLY A 42 -26.20 -1.04 -0.30
N ARG A 43 -26.66 -0.33 -1.34
CA ARG A 43 -25.94 0.80 -1.95
C ARG A 43 -25.49 1.77 -0.86
N GLY A 44 -24.23 2.21 -0.91
CA GLY A 44 -23.65 3.14 0.07
C GLY A 44 -22.61 2.50 1.00
N TRP A 45 -22.30 1.23 0.86
CA TRP A 45 -21.27 0.59 1.68
C TRP A 45 -19.87 1.22 1.46
N THR A 46 -19.63 1.79 0.28
CA THR A 46 -18.40 2.49 -0.06
C THR A 46 -18.20 3.81 0.70
N ASP A 47 -19.28 4.36 1.30
CA ASP A 47 -19.25 5.60 2.09
C ASP A 47 -18.45 5.43 3.40
N GLU A 48 -18.26 4.20 3.84
CA GLU A 48 -17.54 3.90 5.08
C GLU A 48 -16.00 3.98 4.90
N TYR A 49 -15.52 4.02 3.63
CA TYR A 49 -14.09 3.92 3.36
C TYR A 49 -13.45 5.25 2.97
N GLU A 50 -12.39 5.60 3.70
CA GLU A 50 -11.55 6.76 3.44
C GLU A 50 -10.34 6.42 2.58
N GLY A 51 -10.00 5.14 2.43
CA GLY A 51 -8.88 4.65 1.63
C GLY A 51 -9.24 3.44 0.79
N VAL A 52 -8.64 3.37 -0.39
CA VAL A 52 -8.70 2.21 -1.30
C VAL A 52 -7.29 1.76 -1.61
N GLU A 53 -7.01 0.47 -1.45
CA GLU A 53 -5.74 -0.15 -1.78
C GLU A 53 -5.95 -1.18 -2.89
N PHE A 54 -5.31 -0.99 -4.03
CA PHE A 54 -5.27 -1.99 -5.09
C PHE A 54 -4.11 -2.96 -4.85
N THR A 55 -4.37 -4.25 -4.99
CA THR A 55 -3.31 -5.27 -4.92
C THR A 55 -2.61 -5.43 -6.28
N LYS A 56 -1.45 -6.08 -6.28
CA LYS A 56 -0.59 -6.24 -7.47
C LYS A 56 -1.24 -6.93 -8.66
N GLY A 57 -2.31 -7.71 -8.43
CA GLY A 57 -3.06 -8.34 -9.51
C GLY A 57 -3.92 -7.36 -10.31
N ILE A 58 -4.29 -6.23 -9.73
CA ILE A 58 -5.08 -5.20 -10.43
C ILE A 58 -4.16 -4.39 -11.33
N THR A 59 -4.45 -4.38 -12.63
CA THR A 59 -3.65 -3.69 -13.64
C THR A 59 -4.32 -2.44 -14.22
N GLU A 60 -5.64 -2.36 -14.15
CA GLU A 60 -6.42 -1.24 -14.67
C GLU A 60 -7.58 -0.87 -13.75
N VAL A 61 -7.86 0.42 -13.61
CA VAL A 61 -9.06 0.95 -12.96
C VAL A 61 -9.92 1.68 -13.99
N GLY A 62 -11.09 1.12 -14.26
CA GLY A 62 -12.05 1.65 -15.21
C GLY A 62 -12.80 2.88 -14.69
N PRO A 63 -13.58 3.54 -15.57
CA PRO A 63 -14.37 4.71 -15.20
C PRO A 63 -15.44 4.34 -14.16
N GLY A 64 -15.75 5.28 -13.28
CA GLY A 64 -16.80 5.13 -12.27
C GLY A 64 -16.36 4.42 -10.98
N PHE A 65 -15.33 3.58 -11.02
CA PHE A 65 -14.92 2.81 -9.83
C PHE A 65 -14.57 3.72 -8.65
N LEU A 66 -13.60 4.62 -8.82
CA LEU A 66 -13.17 5.52 -7.73
C LEU A 66 -14.21 6.57 -7.37
N GLU A 67 -15.06 6.97 -8.32
CA GLU A 67 -16.19 7.87 -8.05
C GLU A 67 -17.25 7.26 -7.12
N GLY A 68 -17.23 5.94 -6.97
CA GLY A 68 -18.07 5.20 -6.02
C GLY A 68 -17.68 5.39 -4.56
N PHE A 69 -16.55 6.06 -4.24
CA PHE A 69 -16.06 6.28 -2.88
C PHE A 69 -16.17 7.74 -2.44
N PRO A 70 -17.33 8.17 -1.93
CA PRO A 70 -17.58 9.58 -1.64
C PRO A 70 -16.73 10.16 -0.52
N ASN A 71 -16.14 9.33 0.34
CA ASN A 71 -15.31 9.76 1.48
C ASN A 71 -13.81 9.47 1.29
N LEU A 72 -13.40 9.21 0.05
CA LEU A 72 -12.02 8.90 -0.29
C LEU A 72 -11.05 10.02 0.09
N LYS A 73 -10.03 9.68 0.89
CA LYS A 73 -8.94 10.56 1.32
C LYS A 73 -7.59 10.11 0.75
N TYR A 74 -7.42 8.82 0.49
CA TYR A 74 -6.18 8.30 -0.09
C TYR A 74 -6.40 7.05 -0.95
N ILE A 75 -5.48 6.84 -1.88
CA ILE A 75 -5.46 5.67 -2.76
C ILE A 75 -4.07 5.05 -2.70
N VAL A 76 -3.99 3.74 -2.43
CA VAL A 76 -2.74 2.98 -2.51
C VAL A 76 -2.68 2.29 -3.87
N ILE A 77 -1.69 2.67 -4.68
CA ILE A 77 -1.51 2.22 -6.07
C ILE A 77 -0.26 1.35 -6.16
N PRO A 78 -0.39 0.03 -6.46
CA PRO A 78 0.77 -0.84 -6.61
C PRO A 78 1.57 -0.47 -7.88
N TYR A 79 2.86 -0.79 -7.88
CA TYR A 79 3.71 -0.51 -9.05
C TYR A 79 3.31 -1.30 -10.31
N THR A 80 2.50 -2.35 -10.17
CA THR A 80 1.97 -3.15 -11.28
C THR A 80 0.76 -2.53 -11.96
N LEU A 81 0.09 -1.54 -11.34
CA LEU A 81 -1.04 -0.85 -11.97
C LEU A 81 -0.55 -0.01 -13.15
N GLN A 82 -1.26 -0.10 -14.28
CA GLN A 82 -0.89 0.53 -15.54
C GLN A 82 -1.73 1.75 -15.88
N SER A 83 -3.01 1.76 -15.47
CA SER A 83 -3.91 2.86 -15.79
C SER A 83 -5.07 3.04 -14.81
N ILE A 84 -5.49 4.30 -14.66
CA ILE A 84 -6.73 4.70 -14.01
C ILE A 84 -7.48 5.58 -15.02
N ALA A 85 -8.73 5.24 -15.33
CA ALA A 85 -9.57 6.04 -16.20
C ALA A 85 -9.99 7.33 -15.49
N VAL A 86 -9.41 8.46 -15.92
CA VAL A 86 -9.67 9.78 -15.32
C VAL A 86 -10.84 10.44 -16.05
N THR A 87 -12.02 10.40 -15.44
CA THR A 87 -13.18 11.20 -15.87
C THR A 87 -13.08 12.62 -15.32
N SER A 88 -13.83 13.56 -15.90
CA SER A 88 -13.93 14.93 -15.36
C SER A 88 -14.46 14.93 -13.92
N LYS A 89 -15.39 14.02 -13.60
CA LYS A 89 -15.96 13.85 -12.26
C LYS A 89 -14.91 13.38 -11.27
N LEU A 90 -14.15 12.33 -11.63
CA LEU A 90 -13.06 11.83 -10.81
C LEU A 90 -12.01 12.92 -10.55
N LYS A 91 -11.56 13.61 -11.59
CA LYS A 91 -10.58 14.69 -11.47
C LYS A 91 -11.04 15.80 -10.53
N ALA A 92 -12.30 16.22 -10.63
CA ALA A 92 -12.89 17.22 -9.74
C ALA A 92 -12.96 16.71 -8.29
N MET A 93 -13.33 15.45 -8.09
CA MET A 93 -13.42 14.83 -6.77
C MET A 93 -12.05 14.74 -6.10
N LEU A 94 -11.04 14.23 -6.80
CA LEU A 94 -9.68 14.08 -6.28
C LEU A 94 -9.10 15.42 -5.82
N LYS A 95 -9.24 16.47 -6.64
CA LYS A 95 -8.78 17.83 -6.29
C LYS A 95 -9.54 18.44 -5.12
N LYS A 96 -10.89 18.35 -5.13
CA LYS A 96 -11.72 18.93 -4.07
C LYS A 96 -11.42 18.34 -2.70
N LYS A 97 -11.02 17.08 -2.65
CA LYS A 97 -10.79 16.33 -1.40
C LYS A 97 -9.33 16.26 -1.01
N ASP A 98 -8.44 16.80 -1.83
CA ASP A 98 -7.00 16.72 -1.63
C ASP A 98 -6.54 15.26 -1.39
N VAL A 99 -6.95 14.37 -2.30
CA VAL A 99 -6.72 12.94 -2.16
C VAL A 99 -5.23 12.63 -2.27
N LEU A 100 -4.68 12.01 -1.24
CA LEU A 100 -3.29 11.55 -1.20
C LEU A 100 -3.12 10.28 -2.05
N ILE A 101 -2.15 10.25 -2.94
CA ILE A 101 -1.72 9.05 -3.64
C ILE A 101 -0.56 8.43 -2.87
N ARG A 102 -0.75 7.17 -2.45
CA ARG A 102 0.30 6.35 -1.85
C ARG A 102 0.70 5.29 -2.88
N GLY A 103 1.98 5.15 -3.15
CA GLY A 103 2.44 4.25 -4.20
C GLY A 103 3.95 4.04 -4.15
N TRP A 104 4.52 3.61 -5.23
CA TRP A 104 5.95 3.33 -5.37
C TRP A 104 6.61 4.37 -6.27
N TYR A 105 7.86 4.71 -5.98
CA TYR A 105 8.66 5.57 -6.85
C TYR A 105 8.80 4.96 -8.25
N ASP A 106 8.95 5.80 -9.25
CA ASP A 106 9.06 5.45 -10.68
C ASP A 106 7.87 4.63 -11.24
N SER A 107 6.79 4.51 -10.46
CA SER A 107 5.57 3.76 -10.86
C SER A 107 4.55 4.63 -11.59
N TYR A 108 3.50 3.98 -12.06
CA TYR A 108 2.32 4.68 -12.57
C TYR A 108 1.67 5.57 -11.50
N GLY A 109 1.63 5.12 -10.24
CA GLY A 109 1.02 5.88 -9.13
C GLY A 109 1.67 7.23 -8.90
N GLU A 110 3.00 7.31 -8.96
CA GLU A 110 3.72 8.59 -8.85
C GLU A 110 3.43 9.51 -10.04
N ARG A 111 3.45 8.98 -11.27
CA ARG A 111 3.10 9.76 -12.47
C ARG A 111 1.67 10.25 -12.42
N PHE A 112 0.73 9.39 -12.02
CA PHE A 112 -0.68 9.75 -11.88
C PHE A 112 -0.88 10.91 -10.90
N ALA A 113 -0.22 10.88 -9.75
CA ALA A 113 -0.27 11.97 -8.78
C ALA A 113 0.25 13.28 -9.39
N LYS A 114 1.41 13.25 -10.02
CA LYS A 114 2.04 14.41 -10.66
C LYS A 114 1.16 15.01 -11.76
N GLU A 115 0.64 14.18 -12.66
CA GLU A 115 -0.21 14.62 -13.80
C GLU A 115 -1.53 15.24 -13.36
N ASN A 116 -2.05 14.80 -12.21
CA ASN A 116 -3.30 15.32 -11.66
C ASN A 116 -3.11 16.40 -10.59
N GLY A 117 -1.85 16.76 -10.25
CA GLY A 117 -1.53 17.76 -9.24
C GLY A 117 -1.98 17.35 -7.85
N LEU A 118 -1.78 16.06 -7.50
CA LEU A 118 -2.11 15.47 -6.21
C LEU A 118 -0.83 15.23 -5.40
N ALA A 119 -0.97 15.22 -4.08
CA ALA A 119 0.12 14.82 -3.20
C ALA A 119 0.48 13.34 -3.42
N PHE A 120 1.76 13.03 -3.35
CA PHE A 120 2.28 11.67 -3.46
C PHE A 120 3.14 11.33 -2.24
N ARG A 121 2.99 10.10 -1.74
CA ARG A 121 3.86 9.53 -0.72
C ARG A 121 4.13 8.07 -1.03
N HIS A 122 5.32 7.57 -0.68
CA HIS A 122 5.59 6.14 -0.82
C HIS A 122 4.62 5.31 0.05
N ALA A 123 4.18 4.18 -0.47
CA ALA A 123 3.35 3.25 0.29
C ALA A 123 4.18 2.51 1.34
N ASP A 124 3.56 2.18 2.47
CA ASP A 124 4.22 1.37 3.48
C ASP A 124 4.49 -0.05 2.96
N ILE A 125 5.60 -0.64 3.36
CA ILE A 125 6.02 -1.95 2.90
C ILE A 125 5.92 -2.93 4.07
N PHE A 126 4.97 -3.84 3.98
CA PHE A 126 4.92 -4.96 4.92
C PHE A 126 6.03 -5.95 4.60
N VAL A 127 6.92 -6.18 5.55
CA VAL A 127 8.06 -7.08 5.36
C VAL A 127 7.70 -8.52 5.75
N GLY A 128 7.09 -8.71 6.90
CA GLY A 128 6.70 -10.04 7.35
C GLY A 128 6.42 -10.13 8.84
N TRP A 129 6.14 -11.36 9.23
CA TRP A 129 5.97 -11.79 10.62
C TRP A 129 7.06 -12.77 11.00
N THR A 130 7.53 -12.67 12.24
CA THR A 130 8.25 -13.75 12.91
C THR A 130 7.50 -14.12 14.18
N ARG A 131 7.55 -15.38 14.58
CA ARG A 131 7.00 -15.85 15.84
C ARG A 131 8.12 -16.37 16.70
N ASP A 132 8.16 -15.93 17.94
CA ASP A 132 8.92 -16.55 18.99
C ASP A 132 8.02 -17.58 19.66
N GLU A 133 8.25 -18.85 19.37
CA GLU A 133 7.42 -19.96 19.89
C GLU A 133 7.58 -20.13 21.40
N GLU A 134 8.75 -19.77 21.94
CA GLU A 134 9.05 -19.91 23.37
C GLU A 134 8.25 -18.91 24.21
N HIS A 135 8.08 -17.70 23.70
CA HIS A 135 7.39 -16.61 24.40
C HIS A 135 6.01 -16.28 23.85
N ASP A 136 5.55 -17.02 22.83
CA ASP A 136 4.30 -16.77 22.09
C ASP A 136 4.16 -15.30 21.61
N ILE A 137 5.29 -14.70 21.22
CA ILE A 137 5.35 -13.32 20.73
C ILE A 137 5.50 -13.34 19.22
N GLY A 138 4.55 -12.74 18.52
CA GLY A 138 4.66 -12.44 17.09
C GLY A 138 5.21 -11.04 16.89
N THR A 139 6.27 -10.91 16.12
CA THR A 139 6.81 -9.61 15.72
C THR A 139 6.50 -9.34 14.26
N ARG A 140 5.89 -8.20 13.98
CA ARG A 140 5.62 -7.67 12.65
C ARG A 140 6.65 -6.61 12.32
N LEU A 141 7.24 -6.69 11.12
CA LEU A 141 8.15 -5.67 10.60
C LEU A 141 7.53 -4.99 9.38
N GLU A 142 7.52 -3.67 9.40
CA GLU A 142 7.15 -2.82 8.27
C GLU A 142 8.20 -1.72 8.06
N ILE A 143 8.33 -1.27 6.83
CA ILE A 143 8.95 0.02 6.50
C ILE A 143 7.81 0.98 6.21
N ARG A 144 7.68 2.00 7.02
CA ARG A 144 6.67 3.04 6.87
C ARG A 144 7.32 4.34 6.42
N PHE A 145 6.50 5.21 5.88
CA PHE A 145 6.94 6.52 5.38
C PHE A 145 6.14 7.61 6.10
N ASN A 146 6.86 8.58 6.68
CA ASN A 146 6.24 9.72 7.34
C ASN A 146 5.60 10.69 6.32
N GLU A 147 5.02 11.80 6.80
CA GLU A 147 4.38 12.80 5.94
C GLU A 147 5.34 13.45 4.95
N GLU A 148 6.62 13.53 5.29
CA GLU A 148 7.69 14.06 4.44
C GLU A 148 8.22 13.03 3.44
N GLY A 149 7.73 11.78 3.49
CA GLY A 149 8.17 10.68 2.63
C GLY A 149 9.44 10.01 3.11
N LYS A 150 9.93 10.32 4.31
CA LYS A 150 11.12 9.68 4.88
C LYS A 150 10.77 8.29 5.42
N PRO A 151 11.60 7.28 5.12
CA PRO A 151 11.37 5.95 5.63
C PRO A 151 11.70 5.84 7.12
N TYR A 152 10.92 5.06 7.84
CA TYR A 152 11.23 4.62 9.18
C TYR A 152 10.82 3.18 9.41
N ARG A 153 11.51 2.51 10.31
CA ARG A 153 11.22 1.14 10.69
C ARG A 153 10.09 1.11 11.72
N TRP A 154 9.12 0.25 11.49
CA TRP A 154 8.06 0.01 12.43
C TRP A 154 8.01 -1.47 12.82
N TYR A 155 8.04 -1.72 14.14
CA TYR A 155 7.83 -3.03 14.71
C TYR A 155 6.57 -3.01 15.56
N ASP A 156 5.84 -4.10 15.49
CA ASP A 156 4.71 -4.35 16.36
C ASP A 156 4.87 -5.76 16.94
N ASP A 157 5.06 -5.83 18.25
CA ASP A 157 5.07 -7.09 18.97
C ASP A 157 3.64 -7.42 19.36
N VAL A 158 3.07 -8.41 18.70
CA VAL A 158 1.72 -8.91 18.96
C VAL A 158 1.82 -10.19 19.75
N CYS A 159 1.41 -10.12 21.01
CA CYS A 159 1.20 -11.33 21.80
C CYS A 159 -0.07 -12.03 21.34
N SER A 160 -0.01 -13.33 21.07
CA SER A 160 -1.17 -14.15 20.75
C SER A 160 -1.68 -14.90 21.98
N GLY A 161 -2.98 -15.19 22.03
CA GLY A 161 -3.59 -16.01 23.06
C GLY A 161 -3.71 -15.33 24.43
N TRP A 162 -3.54 -16.10 25.50
CA TRP A 162 -3.75 -15.67 26.88
C TRP A 162 -2.80 -14.54 27.33
N ALA A 163 -1.61 -14.52 26.78
CA ALA A 163 -0.62 -13.47 27.04
C ALA A 163 -1.06 -12.09 26.49
N ALA A 164 -1.84 -12.06 25.42
CA ALA A 164 -2.34 -10.82 24.81
C ALA A 164 -3.23 -9.98 25.74
N SER A 165 -3.82 -10.59 26.75
CA SER A 165 -4.67 -9.88 27.72
C SER A 165 -3.89 -9.17 28.83
N ASN A 166 -2.60 -9.49 29.02
CA ASN A 166 -1.80 -9.06 30.17
C ASN A 166 -0.48 -8.39 29.83
N SER A 167 0.02 -8.49 28.61
CA SER A 167 1.25 -7.83 28.19
C SER A 167 0.92 -6.81 27.10
N GLY A 168 1.12 -5.55 27.41
CA GLY A 168 1.04 -4.51 26.40
C GLY A 168 2.08 -4.80 25.31
N GLY A 169 1.63 -5.14 24.11
CA GLY A 169 2.50 -5.18 22.95
C GLY A 169 3.14 -3.79 22.77
N GLY A 170 4.46 -3.74 22.63
CA GLY A 170 5.15 -2.49 22.40
C GLY A 170 5.26 -2.22 20.92
N THR A 171 4.79 -1.05 20.48
CA THR A 171 5.12 -0.53 19.16
C THR A 171 6.46 0.20 19.27
N TYR A 172 7.44 -0.20 18.49
CA TYR A 172 8.75 0.44 18.43
C TYR A 172 8.93 1.13 17.08
N GLU A 173 8.96 2.44 17.11
CA GLU A 173 9.27 3.26 15.94
C GLU A 173 10.72 3.73 16.04
N ARG A 174 11.48 3.57 14.96
CA ARG A 174 12.82 4.13 14.83
C ARG A 174 12.96 4.74 13.45
N GLU A 175 13.24 6.02 13.42
CA GLU A 175 13.61 6.68 12.18
C GLU A 175 14.84 5.98 11.58
N LEU A 176 14.79 5.81 10.27
CA LEU A 176 15.94 5.40 9.48
C LEU A 176 16.55 6.68 8.94
N ASP A 177 17.88 6.78 8.98
CA ASP A 177 18.57 7.91 8.39
C ASP A 177 18.16 8.04 6.92
N GLU A 178 18.12 9.28 6.40
CA GLU A 178 17.71 9.54 5.01
C GLU A 178 18.52 8.70 4.01
N ASP A 179 19.77 8.43 4.36
CA ASP A 179 20.72 7.66 3.56
C ASP A 179 20.72 6.16 3.87
N PHE A 180 19.83 5.69 4.77
CA PHE A 180 19.86 4.30 5.25
C PHE A 180 19.80 3.27 4.10
N PHE A 181 19.06 3.60 3.04
CA PHE A 181 18.92 2.71 1.88
C PHE A 181 19.91 3.02 0.76
N VAL A 182 20.72 4.07 0.93
CA VAL A 182 21.66 4.52 -0.09
C VAL A 182 22.91 3.66 -0.05
N GLY A 183 23.22 3.02 -1.17
CA GLY A 183 24.34 2.10 -1.27
C GLY A 183 24.14 0.76 -0.57
N GLU A 184 23.01 0.57 0.12
CA GLU A 184 22.66 -0.70 0.72
C GLU A 184 22.05 -1.64 -0.32
N THR A 185 22.34 -2.92 -0.17
CA THR A 185 21.69 -3.97 -0.94
C THR A 185 20.56 -4.61 -0.14
N LEU A 186 19.68 -5.32 -0.83
CA LEU A 186 18.65 -6.09 -0.15
C LEU A 186 19.26 -7.15 0.80
N GLU A 187 20.41 -7.69 0.43
CA GLU A 187 21.16 -8.66 1.23
C GLU A 187 21.72 -8.04 2.51
N SER A 188 22.36 -6.86 2.41
CA SER A 188 22.86 -6.16 3.61
C SER A 188 21.74 -5.77 4.56
N PHE A 189 20.61 -5.29 4.01
CA PHE A 189 19.41 -5.02 4.80
C PHE A 189 18.89 -6.30 5.48
N ALA A 190 18.88 -7.43 4.79
CA ALA A 190 18.45 -8.71 5.33
C ALA A 190 19.38 -9.21 6.44
N ASP A 191 20.68 -8.92 6.39
CA ASP A 191 21.65 -9.24 7.42
C ASP A 191 21.44 -8.41 8.70
N TRP A 192 21.09 -7.15 8.56
CA TRP A 192 20.72 -6.27 9.69
C TRP A 192 19.47 -6.76 10.44
N PHE A 193 18.56 -7.42 9.73
CA PHE A 193 17.31 -7.95 10.27
C PHE A 193 17.25 -9.47 10.14
N SER A 194 18.24 -10.16 10.70
CA SER A 194 18.44 -11.60 10.54
C SER A 194 17.21 -12.46 10.82
N ARG A 195 16.38 -12.08 11.81
CA ARG A 195 15.09 -12.74 12.12
C ARG A 195 14.11 -12.70 10.94
N PHE A 196 14.19 -11.69 10.09
CA PHE A 196 13.34 -11.48 8.92
C PHE A 196 14.05 -11.80 7.60
N ARG A 197 15.29 -12.31 7.63
CA ARG A 197 16.12 -12.51 6.45
C ARG A 197 15.37 -13.14 5.28
N THR A 198 14.71 -14.26 5.53
CA THR A 198 13.98 -14.98 4.47
C THR A 198 12.81 -14.16 3.92
N ALA A 199 12.08 -13.46 4.78
CA ALA A 199 10.97 -12.61 4.36
C ALA A 199 11.47 -11.43 3.51
N ILE A 200 12.56 -10.77 3.95
CA ILE A 200 13.18 -9.65 3.24
C ILE A 200 13.63 -10.08 1.84
N LEU A 201 14.41 -11.15 1.73
CA LEU A 201 14.95 -11.61 0.45
C LEU A 201 13.89 -12.08 -0.56
N LYS A 202 12.68 -12.43 -0.09
CA LYS A 202 11.54 -12.80 -0.94
C LYS A 202 10.57 -11.67 -1.18
N ASN A 203 10.74 -10.52 -0.54
CA ASN A 203 9.78 -9.42 -0.63
C ASN A 203 10.00 -8.60 -1.90
N GLU A 204 9.09 -8.73 -2.85
CA GLU A 204 9.17 -8.02 -4.13
C GLU A 204 8.99 -6.50 -4.01
N ASP A 205 8.25 -6.03 -2.98
CA ASP A 205 8.08 -4.60 -2.74
C ASP A 205 9.37 -3.97 -2.22
N LEU A 206 10.10 -4.66 -1.34
CA LEU A 206 11.41 -4.23 -0.89
C LEU A 206 12.41 -4.22 -2.04
N LYS A 207 12.46 -5.27 -2.88
CA LYS A 207 13.33 -5.29 -4.05
C LYS A 207 13.09 -4.08 -4.95
N TYR A 208 11.83 -3.85 -5.31
CA TYR A 208 11.46 -2.70 -6.12
C TYR A 208 11.86 -1.37 -5.46
N TYR A 209 11.66 -1.26 -4.14
CA TYR A 209 12.03 -0.07 -3.39
C TYR A 209 13.54 0.18 -3.41
N PHE A 210 14.37 -0.83 -3.13
CA PHE A 210 15.82 -0.69 -3.15
C PHE A 210 16.34 -0.29 -4.54
N GLU A 211 15.83 -0.91 -5.61
CA GLU A 211 16.19 -0.60 -6.97
C GLU A 211 15.84 0.85 -7.34
N THR A 212 14.66 1.30 -6.98
CA THR A 212 14.19 2.65 -7.32
C THR A 212 14.81 3.73 -6.43
N ALA A 213 15.01 3.48 -5.14
CA ALA A 213 15.64 4.42 -4.22
C ALA A 213 17.10 4.69 -4.60
N ASN A 214 17.88 3.64 -4.85
CA ASN A 214 19.29 3.77 -5.29
C ASN A 214 19.40 4.54 -6.62
N LYS A 215 18.56 4.21 -7.59
CA LYS A 215 18.53 4.91 -8.87
C LYS A 215 18.21 6.41 -8.71
N ARG A 216 17.26 6.77 -7.85
CA ARG A 216 16.93 8.18 -7.57
C ARG A 216 18.08 8.90 -6.90
N TYR A 217 18.73 8.27 -5.93
CA TYR A 217 19.89 8.84 -5.26
C TYR A 217 21.03 9.13 -6.25
N GLU A 218 21.35 8.17 -7.12
CA GLU A 218 22.37 8.35 -8.16
C GLU A 218 22.04 9.50 -9.13
N GLN A 219 20.76 9.69 -9.46
CA GLN A 219 20.31 10.78 -10.31
C GLN A 219 20.41 12.15 -9.62
N GLN A 220 20.17 12.21 -8.31
CA GLN A 220 20.24 13.43 -7.51
C GLN A 220 21.68 13.80 -7.13
N ASN A 221 22.58 12.82 -7.08
CA ASN A 221 23.99 12.98 -6.67
C ASN A 221 24.95 12.42 -7.75
N PRO A 222 24.99 13.01 -8.95
CA PRO A 222 25.79 12.47 -10.06
C PRO A 222 27.30 12.50 -9.81
N GLU A 223 27.75 13.27 -8.81
CA GLU A 223 29.17 13.41 -8.45
C GLU A 223 29.67 12.23 -7.58
N ASN A 224 28.76 11.38 -7.09
CA ASN A 224 29.09 10.22 -6.24
C ASN A 224 29.21 8.91 -7.05
N LYS A 225 29.40 9.03 -8.37
CA LYS A 225 29.60 7.87 -9.28
C LYS A 225 31.06 7.52 -9.44
#